data_6b5af45c61204d70e1e5417f25eb3a5b
#
_entry.id   6b5af45c61204d70e1e5417f25eb3a5b
#
_cell.length_a   1.000
_cell.length_b   1.000
_cell.length_c   1.000
_cell.angle_alpha   90.00
_cell.angle_beta   90.00
_cell.angle_gamma   90.00
#
_symmetry.space_group_name_H-M   'P 1'
#
loop_
_entity.id
_entity.type
_entity.pdbx_description
1 polymer ?
#
loop_
_entity_poly.entity_id
_entity_poly.type
_entity_poly.pdbx_seq_one_letter_code
_entity_poly.pdbx_strand_id
1 'polypeptide(L)'
;MSKRIFVVDDDREIREIVTFVLKRNGFEVATACNGQQLQHLLIQRIPDLIILDVMMPGEDGYQIFNVLRSDPQTRHIPVVIMTAHVEDIYERISVDLGAAEHMTKPFHPFELVEKVKVLLQPTTQN
;
A
#
# COMPACT_ATOMS: atom_id res chain seq x y z
N MET A 1 8.36 18.66 -3.58
CA MET A 1 7.04 18.17 -3.99
C MET A 1 6.63 16.98 -3.15
N SER A 2 5.36 16.94 -2.80
CA SER A 2 4.86 15.87 -1.95
C SER A 2 4.75 14.57 -2.73
N LYS A 3 5.12 13.48 -2.07
CA LYS A 3 4.88 12.16 -2.61
C LYS A 3 3.42 11.77 -2.41
N ARG A 4 2.88 10.99 -3.34
CA ARG A 4 1.48 10.57 -3.30
C ARG A 4 1.38 9.11 -2.95
N ILE A 5 0.49 8.80 -2.00
CA ILE A 5 0.27 7.45 -1.51
C ILE A 5 -1.20 7.11 -1.70
N PHE A 6 -1.48 5.93 -2.29
CA PHE A 6 -2.83 5.41 -2.34
C PHE A 6 -2.99 4.36 -1.24
N VAL A 7 -4.10 4.42 -0.52
CA VAL A 7 -4.41 3.49 0.56
C VAL A 7 -5.66 2.72 0.19
N VAL A 8 -5.53 1.40 0.11
CA VAL A 8 -6.64 0.52 -0.26
C VAL A 8 -6.98 -0.38 0.91
N ASP A 9 -8.14 -0.15 1.52
CA ASP A 9 -8.60 -0.91 2.68
C ASP A 9 -10.10 -0.73 2.78
N ASP A 10 -10.83 -1.82 3.03
CA ASP A 10 -12.28 -1.74 3.15
C ASP A 10 -12.72 -1.14 4.49
N ASP A 11 -11.83 -1.11 5.48
CA ASP A 11 -12.13 -0.58 6.81
C ASP A 11 -11.96 0.94 6.80
N ARG A 12 -13.08 1.65 7.01
CA ARG A 12 -13.06 3.10 7.00
C ARG A 12 -12.16 3.69 8.08
N GLU A 13 -12.16 3.08 9.28
CA GLU A 13 -11.34 3.59 10.37
C GLU A 13 -9.86 3.51 10.02
N ILE A 14 -9.45 2.41 9.40
CA ILE A 14 -8.06 2.24 9.00
C ILE A 14 -7.71 3.30 7.95
N ARG A 15 -8.58 3.49 6.95
CA ARG A 15 -8.32 4.52 5.94
C ARG A 15 -8.16 5.90 6.58
N GLU A 16 -9.00 6.23 7.56
CA GLU A 16 -8.95 7.53 8.21
C GLU A 16 -7.68 7.70 9.02
N ILE A 17 -7.31 6.69 9.79
CA ILE A 17 -6.10 6.76 10.62
C ILE A 17 -4.86 6.88 9.75
N VAL A 18 -4.76 6.04 8.72
CA VAL A 18 -3.60 6.05 7.84
C VAL A 18 -3.49 7.38 7.12
N THR A 19 -4.63 7.87 6.61
CA THR A 19 -4.64 9.16 5.92
C THR A 19 -4.17 10.28 6.85
N PHE A 20 -4.67 10.28 8.06
CA PHE A 20 -4.31 11.32 9.02
C PHE A 20 -2.80 11.36 9.29
N VAL A 21 -2.21 10.19 9.61
CA VAL A 21 -0.80 10.20 9.96
C VAL A 21 0.10 10.48 8.77
N LEU A 22 -0.28 10.01 7.58
CA LEU A 22 0.52 10.25 6.39
C LEU A 22 0.47 11.72 5.99
N LYS A 23 -0.70 12.33 6.04
CA LYS A 23 -0.82 13.76 5.71
C LYS A 23 -0.03 14.62 6.67
N ARG A 24 -0.03 14.27 7.95
CA ARG A 24 0.76 15.00 8.94
C ARG A 24 2.25 14.92 8.67
N ASN A 25 2.66 13.92 7.92
CA ASN A 25 4.08 13.75 7.58
C ASN A 25 4.39 14.23 6.16
N GLY A 26 3.51 15.02 5.57
CA GLY A 26 3.80 15.69 4.32
C GLY A 26 3.44 14.93 3.06
N PHE A 27 2.72 13.81 3.17
CA PHE A 27 2.33 13.03 2.01
C PHE A 27 0.95 13.44 1.51
N GLU A 28 0.74 13.32 0.19
CA GLU A 28 -0.60 13.41 -0.37
C GLU A 28 -1.20 11.99 -0.33
N VAL A 29 -2.47 11.91 0.02
CA VAL A 29 -3.11 10.60 0.21
C VAL A 29 -4.45 10.56 -0.51
N ALA A 30 -4.69 9.49 -1.25
CA ALA A 30 -6.00 9.17 -1.77
C ALA A 30 -6.35 7.76 -1.32
N THR A 31 -7.62 7.50 -1.10
CA THR A 31 -8.06 6.22 -0.56
C THR A 31 -9.01 5.51 -1.49
N ALA A 32 -9.02 4.19 -1.40
CA ALA A 32 -9.96 3.33 -2.11
C ALA A 32 -10.44 2.26 -1.15
N CYS A 33 -11.70 1.88 -1.26
CA CYS A 33 -12.23 0.84 -0.39
C CYS A 33 -12.28 -0.52 -1.07
N ASN A 34 -11.89 -0.59 -2.35
CA ASN A 34 -11.83 -1.84 -3.08
C ASN A 34 -10.96 -1.66 -4.32
N GLY A 35 -10.78 -2.76 -5.06
CA GLY A 35 -9.93 -2.75 -6.25
C GLY A 35 -10.48 -1.89 -7.37
N GLN A 36 -11.80 -1.80 -7.50
CA GLN A 36 -12.40 -0.99 -8.54
C GLN A 36 -12.10 0.50 -8.30
N GLN A 37 -12.23 0.95 -7.06
CA GLN A 37 -11.88 2.32 -6.73
C GLN A 37 -10.41 2.60 -6.94
N LEU A 38 -9.56 1.62 -6.63
CA LEU A 38 -8.14 1.77 -6.90
C LEU A 38 -7.88 1.99 -8.39
N GLN A 39 -8.54 1.22 -9.25
CA GLN A 39 -8.38 1.40 -10.69
C GLN A 39 -8.81 2.79 -11.14
N HIS A 40 -9.88 3.32 -10.57
CA HIS A 40 -10.31 4.68 -10.88
C HIS A 40 -9.24 5.70 -10.50
N LEU A 41 -8.60 5.52 -9.36
CA LEU A 41 -7.52 6.41 -8.94
C LEU A 41 -6.33 6.31 -9.89
N LEU A 42 -5.97 5.10 -10.29
CA LEU A 42 -4.81 4.87 -11.15
C LEU A 42 -4.99 5.45 -12.54
N ILE A 43 -6.21 5.49 -13.04
CA ILE A 43 -6.49 6.11 -14.33
C ILE A 43 -6.17 7.61 -14.28
N GLN A 44 -6.41 8.23 -13.15
CA GLN A 44 -6.19 9.67 -13.01
C GLN A 44 -4.73 10.00 -12.73
N ARG A 45 -4.08 9.23 -11.87
CA ARG A 45 -2.69 9.50 -11.48
C ARG A 45 -2.01 8.23 -11.01
N ILE A 46 -0.70 8.17 -11.23
CA ILE A 46 0.14 7.10 -10.71
C ILE A 46 0.71 7.57 -9.38
N PRO A 47 0.56 6.79 -8.31
CA PRO A 47 1.11 7.17 -7.01
C PRO A 47 2.57 6.78 -6.89
N ASP A 48 3.20 7.27 -5.84
CA ASP A 48 4.57 6.89 -5.52
C ASP A 48 4.65 5.63 -4.69
N LEU A 49 3.54 5.27 -4.03
CA LEU A 49 3.48 4.07 -3.19
C LEU A 49 2.02 3.68 -2.98
N ILE A 50 1.76 2.39 -2.85
CA ILE A 50 0.43 1.88 -2.55
C ILE A 50 0.49 1.06 -1.27
N ILE A 51 -0.45 1.34 -0.36
CA ILE A 51 -0.67 0.50 0.82
C ILE A 51 -1.91 -0.31 0.54
N LEU A 52 -1.79 -1.63 0.54
CA LEU A 52 -2.84 -2.53 0.08
C LEU A 52 -3.19 -3.55 1.14
N ASP A 53 -4.43 -3.52 1.60
CA ASP A 53 -4.97 -4.57 2.46
C ASP A 53 -5.35 -5.76 1.57
N VAL A 54 -4.85 -6.93 1.90
CA VAL A 54 -5.12 -8.13 1.09
C VAL A 54 -6.25 -8.97 1.64
N MET A 55 -6.79 -8.61 2.80
CA MET A 55 -7.87 -9.38 3.44
C MET A 55 -9.17 -8.57 3.41
N MET A 56 -9.67 -8.29 2.22
CA MET A 56 -10.93 -7.56 2.07
C MET A 56 -12.04 -8.53 1.71
N PRO A 57 -13.24 -8.39 2.32
CA PRO A 57 -14.36 -9.27 2.00
C PRO A 57 -14.72 -9.22 0.52
N GLY A 58 -14.92 -10.39 -0.07
CA GLY A 58 -15.33 -10.48 -1.46
C GLY A 58 -14.27 -10.12 -2.47
N GLU A 59 -13.05 -9.90 -2.04
CA GLU A 59 -11.99 -9.49 -2.95
C GLU A 59 -10.67 -10.11 -2.52
N ASP A 60 -9.91 -10.60 -3.49
CA ASP A 60 -8.59 -11.16 -3.22
C ASP A 60 -7.54 -10.09 -3.47
N GLY A 61 -6.99 -9.55 -2.38
CA GLY A 61 -5.98 -8.50 -2.47
C GLY A 61 -4.71 -8.93 -3.18
N TYR A 62 -4.39 -10.22 -3.12
CA TYR A 62 -3.20 -10.71 -3.85
C TYR A 62 -3.43 -10.68 -5.35
N GLN A 63 -4.67 -10.85 -5.80
CA GLN A 63 -4.97 -10.67 -7.22
C GLN A 63 -4.82 -9.21 -7.63
N ILE A 64 -5.25 -8.29 -6.77
CA ILE A 64 -5.02 -6.87 -7.04
C ILE A 64 -3.53 -6.60 -7.17
N PHE A 65 -2.73 -7.16 -6.27
CA PHE A 65 -1.29 -7.00 -6.31
C PHE A 65 -0.71 -7.57 -7.61
N ASN A 66 -1.18 -8.75 -8.02
CA ASN A 66 -0.72 -9.36 -9.27
C ASN A 66 -1.02 -8.49 -10.48
N VAL A 67 -2.20 -7.89 -10.51
CA VAL A 67 -2.57 -6.99 -11.61
C VAL A 67 -1.62 -5.79 -11.63
N LEU A 68 -1.30 -5.22 -10.47
CA LEU A 68 -0.38 -4.10 -10.40
C LEU A 68 1.01 -4.50 -10.91
N ARG A 69 1.48 -5.68 -10.56
CA ARG A 69 2.80 -6.15 -10.97
C ARG A 69 2.85 -6.50 -12.46
N SER A 70 1.71 -6.83 -13.05
CA SER A 70 1.66 -7.24 -14.46
C SER A 70 1.59 -6.04 -15.41
N ASP A 71 1.17 -4.89 -14.92
CA ASP A 71 0.99 -3.71 -15.75
C ASP A 71 2.30 -2.91 -15.77
N PRO A 72 2.87 -2.64 -16.97
CA PRO A 72 4.11 -1.87 -17.07
C PRO A 72 4.02 -0.49 -16.42
N GLN A 73 2.83 0.09 -16.32
CA GLN A 73 2.68 1.42 -15.72
C GLN A 73 2.70 1.39 -14.21
N THR A 74 2.41 0.25 -13.59
CA THR A 74 2.28 0.17 -12.13
C THR A 74 3.26 -0.80 -11.48
N ARG A 75 3.90 -1.67 -12.25
CA ARG A 75 4.70 -2.75 -11.66
C ARG A 75 5.90 -2.25 -10.86
N HIS A 76 6.35 -1.04 -11.10
CA HIS A 76 7.49 -0.47 -10.37
C HIS A 76 7.09 0.29 -9.11
N ILE A 77 5.78 0.45 -8.87
CA ILE A 77 5.32 1.16 -7.69
C ILE A 77 5.52 0.26 -6.47
N PRO A 78 6.22 0.73 -5.43
CA PRO A 78 6.35 -0.06 -4.22
C PRO A 78 5.00 -0.27 -3.56
N VAL A 79 4.74 -1.50 -3.13
CA VAL A 79 3.48 -1.86 -2.49
C VAL A 79 3.78 -2.39 -1.09
N VAL A 80 3.14 -1.78 -0.10
CA VAL A 80 3.17 -2.26 1.28
C VAL A 80 1.90 -3.08 1.49
N ILE A 81 2.05 -4.37 1.73
CA ILE A 81 0.91 -5.24 1.95
C ILE A 81 0.55 -5.27 3.42
N MET A 82 -0.73 -5.08 3.72
CA MET A 82 -1.25 -5.16 5.08
C MET A 82 -2.18 -6.34 5.20
N THR A 83 -2.08 -7.06 6.32
CA THR A 83 -2.94 -8.22 6.55
C THR A 83 -3.16 -8.42 8.04
N ALA A 84 -4.33 -8.95 8.41
CA ALA A 84 -4.61 -9.32 9.78
C ALA A 84 -3.99 -10.67 10.16
N HIS A 85 -3.45 -11.38 9.19
CA HIS A 85 -2.85 -12.70 9.42
C HIS A 85 -1.35 -12.59 9.59
N VAL A 86 -0.83 -13.28 10.59
CA VAL A 86 0.60 -13.30 10.90
C VAL A 86 1.23 -14.62 10.51
N GLU A 87 0.56 -15.41 9.70
CA GLU A 87 1.10 -16.71 9.31
C GLU A 87 2.25 -16.53 8.32
N ASP A 88 3.26 -17.34 8.51
CA ASP A 88 4.45 -17.30 7.68
C ASP A 88 4.14 -17.46 6.20
N ILE A 89 3.05 -18.16 5.90
CA ILE A 89 2.71 -18.42 4.51
C ILE A 89 2.36 -17.13 3.78
N TYR A 90 1.69 -16.20 4.47
CA TYR A 90 1.36 -14.92 3.85
C TYR A 90 2.59 -14.08 3.63
N GLU A 91 3.50 -14.08 4.59
CA GLU A 91 4.76 -13.38 4.43
C GLU A 91 5.54 -13.91 3.24
N ARG A 92 5.60 -15.23 3.13
CA ARG A 92 6.31 -15.87 2.05
C ARG A 92 5.70 -15.52 0.70
N ILE A 93 4.37 -15.55 0.61
CA ILE A 93 3.70 -15.20 -0.63
C ILE A 93 3.98 -13.75 -1.01
N SER A 94 3.93 -12.85 -0.02
CA SER A 94 4.20 -11.44 -0.28
C SER A 94 5.61 -11.22 -0.81
N VAL A 95 6.58 -11.87 -0.20
CA VAL A 95 7.97 -11.75 -0.63
C VAL A 95 8.14 -12.32 -2.03
N ASP A 96 7.58 -13.49 -2.28
CA ASP A 96 7.71 -14.14 -3.59
C ASP A 96 7.07 -13.32 -4.69
N LEU A 97 5.99 -12.59 -4.38
CA LEU A 97 5.33 -11.76 -5.36
C LEU A 97 6.01 -10.41 -5.56
N GLY A 98 6.98 -10.08 -4.72
CA GLY A 98 7.76 -8.86 -4.89
C GLY A 98 7.21 -7.65 -4.19
N ALA A 99 6.44 -7.83 -3.11
CA ALA A 99 6.00 -6.70 -2.30
C ALA A 99 7.21 -6.02 -1.68
N ALA A 100 7.17 -4.70 -1.61
CA ALA A 100 8.27 -3.93 -1.05
C ALA A 100 8.38 -4.14 0.46
N GLU A 101 7.24 -4.32 1.11
CA GLU A 101 7.17 -4.50 2.55
C GLU A 101 5.80 -5.09 2.90
N HIS A 102 5.68 -5.67 4.07
CA HIS A 102 4.36 -6.06 4.56
C HIS A 102 4.25 -5.75 6.04
N MET A 103 3.02 -5.54 6.49
CA MET A 103 2.73 -5.25 7.89
C MET A 103 1.51 -6.04 8.33
N THR A 104 1.49 -6.42 9.60
CA THR A 104 0.35 -7.12 10.16
C THR A 104 -0.54 -6.15 10.93
N LYS A 105 -1.83 -6.38 10.86
CA LYS A 105 -2.80 -5.63 11.67
C LYS A 105 -2.99 -6.34 12.99
N PRO A 106 -3.17 -5.62 14.09
CA PRO A 106 -3.08 -4.17 14.19
C PRO A 106 -1.65 -3.67 14.06
N PHE A 107 -1.48 -2.50 13.49
CA PHE A 107 -0.17 -1.90 13.32
C PHE A 107 -0.13 -0.59 14.08
N HIS A 108 1.09 -0.17 14.39
CA HIS A 108 1.29 1.14 15.01
C HIS A 108 1.46 2.17 13.89
N PRO A 109 0.67 3.26 13.90
CA PRO A 109 0.76 4.25 12.81
C PRO A 109 2.15 4.82 12.62
N PHE A 110 2.91 4.97 13.69
CA PHE A 110 4.28 5.46 13.63
C PHE A 110 5.16 4.52 12.81
N GLU A 111 4.99 3.22 13.03
CA GLU A 111 5.76 2.21 12.32
C GLU A 111 5.45 2.26 10.82
N LEU A 112 4.19 2.44 10.48
CA LEU A 112 3.78 2.55 9.08
C LEU A 112 4.46 3.76 8.42
N VAL A 113 4.44 4.91 9.09
CA VAL A 113 5.05 6.11 8.56
C VAL A 113 6.54 5.90 8.33
N GLU A 114 7.23 5.25 9.26
CA GLU A 114 8.66 5.01 9.11
C GLU A 114 8.97 4.12 7.93
N LYS A 115 8.17 3.07 7.74
CA LYS A 115 8.36 2.19 6.58
C LYS A 115 8.13 2.92 5.27
N VAL A 116 7.10 3.75 5.22
CA VAL A 116 6.80 4.53 4.03
C VAL A 116 7.96 5.49 3.72
N LYS A 117 8.47 6.16 4.73
CA LYS A 117 9.57 7.09 4.53
C LYS A 117 10.81 6.39 3.99
N VAL A 118 11.11 5.22 4.52
CA VAL A 118 12.28 4.47 4.04
C VAL A 118 12.10 4.10 2.57
N LEU A 119 10.92 3.62 2.20
CA LEU A 119 10.67 3.19 0.83
C LEU A 119 10.67 4.35 -0.16
N LEU A 120 10.32 5.54 0.29
CA LEU A 120 10.24 6.71 -0.58
C LEU A 120 11.45 7.61 -0.50
N GLN A 121 12.47 7.23 0.27
CA GLN A 121 13.71 8.00 0.30
C GLN A 121 14.38 7.97 -1.06
N PRO A 122 14.93 9.11 -1.49
CA PRO A 122 15.72 9.10 -2.71
C PRO A 122 16.91 8.17 -2.54
N THR A 123 17.21 7.37 -3.57
CA THR A 123 18.38 6.53 -3.56
C THR A 123 19.61 7.42 -3.60
N THR A 124 20.46 7.29 -2.60
CA THR A 124 21.69 8.05 -2.56
C THR A 124 22.81 7.18 -3.11
N GLN A 125 23.44 7.67 -4.15
CA GLN A 125 24.57 6.97 -4.74
C GLN A 125 25.85 7.56 -4.12
N ASN A 126 26.55 6.73 -3.45
CA ASN A 126 27.82 7.15 -2.85
C ASN A 126 29.00 6.61 -3.59
#